data_75330a864f08ca8c158ab440f7d94505
#
_entry.id   75330a864f08ca8c158ab440f7d94505
#
_cell.length_a   1.000
_cell.length_b   1.000
_cell.length_c   1.000
_cell.angle_alpha   90.00
_cell.angle_beta   90.00
_cell.angle_gamma   90.00
#
_symmetry.space_group_name_H-M   'P 1'
#
loop_
_entity.id
_entity.type
_entity.pdbx_description
1 polymer ?
#
loop_
_entity_poly.entity_id
_entity_poly.type
_entity_poly.pdbx_seq_one_letter_code
_entity_poly.pdbx_strand_id
1 'polypeptide(L)'
;RYQSNWSAFFDPIAARLVIDEGHLSADVSIMPLIANSDYRQIIETTGTVKLDPNAGDPHEESLVHWITALDMKSRTMQQAGNMAALFAPSLGLNAFGWVGQWMSVYADESPFWDEFGKAVAKDGEDGAEEFMKDNVGRLPLALNVEATNPFKLTAFLAALRAWVEQTAPGMTTWTNHEYKKQGYVKIAPAGDILEDLEDEGVEEIALYYAPSSKLLTVTLNEELLKRSLDRRLEARKLKREKKPLPKNPKPWLGKSASITVNSKLISFFDVFSRDEMTKQFRRRSWNNLPILNEWKLNLGKDDALAYHTKTWHVLLICPGGGEYVWNEKFQTYESTVFGHPGGPKTPKNPASLLKGFKRLDFGLTFEHDGLRAKGTAWKRLPNASN
;
A
#
# COMPACT_ATOMS: atom_id res chain seq x y z
N ARG A 1 -21.83 26.23 26.48
CA ARG A 1 -22.32 25.05 27.27
C ARG A 1 -22.76 23.87 26.37
N TYR A 2 -23.57 24.09 25.32
CA TYR A 2 -23.99 23.00 24.41
C TYR A 2 -22.82 22.47 23.58
N GLN A 3 -22.03 23.35 23.02
CA GLN A 3 -20.84 23.02 22.22
C GLN A 3 -19.76 22.28 23.02
N SER A 4 -19.55 22.68 24.31
CA SER A 4 -18.57 22.03 25.18
C SER A 4 -18.97 20.63 25.64
N ASN A 5 -20.27 20.31 25.67
CA ASN A 5 -20.73 18.98 26.03
C ASN A 5 -20.59 17.98 24.86
N TRP A 6 -20.82 18.43 23.63
CA TRP A 6 -20.68 17.55 22.44
C TRP A 6 -19.23 17.29 22.06
N SER A 7 -18.34 18.27 22.24
CA SER A 7 -16.89 18.11 22.00
C SER A 7 -16.22 17.09 22.95
N ALA A 8 -16.90 16.71 24.03
CA ALA A 8 -16.41 15.68 24.96
C ALA A 8 -16.80 14.25 24.55
N PHE A 9 -17.68 14.08 23.56
CA PHE A 9 -18.22 12.77 23.18
C PHE A 9 -17.89 12.34 21.75
N PHE A 10 -17.64 13.29 20.83
CA PHE A 10 -17.42 12.98 19.41
C PHE A 10 -16.39 13.93 18.81
N ASP A 11 -15.45 13.36 18.06
CA ASP A 11 -14.65 14.14 17.12
C ASP A 11 -15.52 14.49 15.91
N PRO A 12 -15.66 15.79 15.55
CA PRO A 12 -16.39 16.19 14.36
C PRO A 12 -15.77 15.59 13.11
N ILE A 13 -16.60 14.92 12.31
CA ILE A 13 -16.21 14.30 11.04
C ILE A 13 -17.05 14.92 9.93
N ALA A 14 -16.38 15.43 8.90
CA ALA A 14 -17.01 15.85 7.65
C ALA A 14 -16.56 14.93 6.53
N ALA A 15 -17.50 14.37 5.76
CA ALA A 15 -17.21 13.49 4.64
C ALA A 15 -17.88 14.01 3.37
N ARG A 16 -17.15 14.01 2.25
CA ARG A 16 -17.65 14.32 0.92
C ARG A 16 -17.34 13.16 0.00
N LEU A 17 -18.37 12.63 -0.67
CA LEU A 17 -18.25 11.60 -1.69
C LEU A 17 -18.58 12.22 -3.05
N VAL A 18 -17.74 11.97 -4.04
CA VAL A 18 -17.97 12.36 -5.45
C VAL A 18 -17.87 11.12 -6.32
N ILE A 19 -18.92 10.90 -7.11
CA ILE A 19 -19.01 9.77 -8.04
C ILE A 19 -19.25 10.35 -9.43
N ASP A 20 -18.33 10.10 -10.34
CA ASP A 20 -18.48 10.44 -11.75
C ASP A 20 -18.15 9.27 -12.68
N GLU A 21 -18.12 9.51 -13.97
CA GLU A 21 -17.83 8.47 -14.97
C GLU A 21 -16.41 7.90 -14.83
N GLY A 22 -15.43 8.74 -14.49
CA GLY A 22 -14.01 8.40 -14.49
C GLY A 22 -13.45 7.96 -13.13
N HIS A 23 -14.07 8.38 -12.03
CA HIS A 23 -13.56 8.07 -10.70
C HIS A 23 -14.62 8.12 -9.60
N LEU A 24 -14.27 7.53 -8.48
CA LEU A 24 -14.94 7.65 -7.20
C LEU A 24 -13.95 8.31 -6.25
N SER A 25 -14.30 9.44 -5.63
CA SER A 25 -13.44 10.06 -4.62
C SER A 25 -14.17 10.32 -3.31
N ALA A 26 -13.44 10.16 -2.22
CA ALA A 26 -13.88 10.47 -0.87
C ALA A 26 -12.89 11.43 -0.21
N ASP A 27 -13.40 12.53 0.34
CA ASP A 27 -12.68 13.46 1.19
C ASP A 27 -13.26 13.36 2.60
N VAL A 28 -12.44 13.08 3.60
CA VAL A 28 -12.83 13.00 5.00
C VAL A 28 -11.96 13.96 5.80
N SER A 29 -12.59 14.81 6.58
CA SER A 29 -11.91 15.70 7.54
C SER A 29 -12.35 15.35 8.95
N ILE A 30 -11.39 15.17 9.85
CA ILE A 30 -11.60 14.83 11.25
C ILE A 30 -10.95 15.90 12.10
N MET A 31 -11.70 16.50 13.02
CA MET A 31 -11.17 17.41 14.02
C MET A 31 -11.01 16.66 15.35
N PRO A 32 -9.77 16.29 15.76
CA PRO A 32 -9.53 15.47 16.93
C PRO A 32 -9.65 16.30 18.21
N LEU A 33 -10.83 16.40 18.78
CA LEU A 33 -11.10 17.10 20.02
C LEU A 33 -10.89 16.20 21.24
N ILE A 34 -11.23 14.91 21.12
CA ILE A 34 -11.12 13.89 22.17
C ILE A 34 -9.73 13.26 22.13
N ALA A 35 -9.31 12.75 20.98
CA ALA A 35 -8.01 12.11 20.77
C ALA A 35 -6.88 13.12 20.47
N ASN A 36 -6.99 14.32 21.01
CA ASN A 36 -6.04 15.42 20.70
C ASN A 36 -4.60 15.08 21.09
N SER A 37 -4.39 14.31 22.17
CA SER A 37 -3.04 13.86 22.59
C SER A 37 -2.40 12.92 21.57
N ASP A 38 -3.15 11.92 21.09
CA ASP A 38 -2.68 10.94 20.13
C ASP A 38 -2.45 11.58 18.76
N TYR A 39 -3.35 12.49 18.36
CA TYR A 39 -3.19 13.27 17.15
C TYR A 39 -1.96 14.17 17.18
N ARG A 40 -1.69 14.84 18.32
CA ARG A 40 -0.47 15.63 18.50
C ARG A 40 0.78 14.79 18.40
N GLN A 41 0.78 13.58 18.93
CA GLN A 41 1.92 12.66 18.82
C GLN A 41 2.19 12.26 17.38
N ILE A 42 1.15 12.03 16.58
CA ILE A 42 1.29 11.73 15.14
C ILE A 42 1.85 12.96 14.41
N ILE A 43 1.33 14.15 14.67
CA ILE A 43 1.86 15.42 14.10
C ILE A 43 3.32 15.65 14.53
N GLU A 44 3.67 15.32 15.75
CA GLU A 44 5.06 15.44 16.21
C GLU A 44 6.02 14.55 15.43
N THR A 45 5.57 13.44 14.87
CA THR A 45 6.40 12.52 14.06
C THR A 45 6.52 12.97 12.62
N THR A 46 5.39 13.31 12.00
CA THR A 46 5.34 13.72 10.58
C THR A 46 5.61 15.21 10.40
N GLY A 47 5.43 15.98 11.47
CA GLY A 47 5.54 17.43 11.46
C GLY A 47 4.49 18.10 10.58
N THR A 48 4.71 19.39 10.34
CA THR A 48 3.98 20.18 9.34
C THR A 48 4.69 20.17 7.97
N VAL A 49 5.64 19.27 7.80
CA VAL A 49 6.39 19.10 6.54
C VAL A 49 5.41 18.65 5.45
N LYS A 50 5.44 19.35 4.33
CA LYS A 50 4.62 19.02 3.17
C LYS A 50 5.46 18.35 2.11
N LEU A 51 4.99 17.21 1.65
CA LEU A 51 5.61 16.48 0.53
C LEU A 51 5.64 17.35 -0.74
N ASP A 52 6.82 17.38 -1.38
CA ASP A 52 6.91 17.89 -2.74
C ASP A 52 6.13 16.94 -3.69
N PRO A 53 5.36 17.46 -4.65
CA PRO A 53 4.62 16.62 -5.60
C PRO A 53 5.48 15.62 -6.39
N ASN A 54 6.78 15.87 -6.54
CA ASN A 54 7.74 15.03 -7.25
C ASN A 54 8.70 14.27 -6.31
N ALA A 55 8.47 14.29 -5.00
CA ALA A 55 9.26 13.52 -4.05
C ALA A 55 9.05 12.01 -4.27
N GLY A 56 10.01 11.17 -3.82
CA GLY A 56 9.84 9.73 -3.76
C GLY A 56 10.25 8.94 -5.02
N ASP A 57 10.82 9.58 -6.05
CA ASP A 57 11.14 8.93 -7.34
C ASP A 57 9.89 8.35 -8.05
N PRO A 58 8.83 9.16 -8.27
CA PRO A 58 7.59 8.67 -8.88
C PRO A 58 7.80 8.31 -10.36
N HIS A 59 7.27 7.14 -10.77
CA HIS A 59 7.36 6.62 -12.13
C HIS A 59 6.15 5.74 -12.48
N GLU A 60 5.95 5.45 -13.75
CA GLU A 60 4.74 4.75 -14.23
C GLU A 60 4.75 3.25 -13.88
N GLU A 61 5.94 2.62 -13.88
CA GLU A 61 6.11 1.18 -13.68
C GLU A 61 5.83 0.72 -12.24
N SER A 62 5.63 1.65 -11.29
CA SER A 62 5.33 1.27 -9.91
C SER A 62 3.93 0.66 -9.77
N LEU A 63 3.87 -0.55 -9.21
CA LEU A 63 2.64 -1.24 -8.84
C LEU A 63 2.01 -0.63 -7.59
N VAL A 64 2.84 -0.34 -6.62
CA VAL A 64 2.51 0.40 -5.41
C VAL A 64 3.62 1.37 -5.10
N HIS A 65 3.25 2.56 -4.68
CA HIS A 65 4.20 3.55 -4.21
C HIS A 65 3.62 4.27 -2.99
N TRP A 66 4.25 4.07 -1.86
CA TRP A 66 3.96 4.75 -0.61
C TRP A 66 5.03 5.78 -0.32
N ILE A 67 4.62 6.95 0.15
CA ILE A 67 5.52 8.03 0.59
C ILE A 67 4.99 8.65 1.88
N THR A 68 5.89 9.03 2.75
CA THR A 68 5.57 9.78 3.96
C THR A 68 6.55 10.93 4.18
N ALA A 69 6.02 12.04 4.68
CA ALA A 69 6.82 13.15 5.19
C ALA A 69 7.51 12.75 6.51
N LEU A 70 8.70 13.29 6.72
CA LEU A 70 9.49 13.12 7.95
C LEU A 70 9.89 14.49 8.48
N ASP A 71 9.62 14.75 9.75
CA ASP A 71 10.19 15.91 10.46
C ASP A 71 11.34 15.47 11.36
N MET A 72 12.56 15.53 10.81
CA MET A 72 13.77 15.14 11.54
C MET A 72 14.06 16.04 12.75
N LYS A 73 13.37 17.18 12.89
CA LYS A 73 13.46 18.06 14.05
C LYS A 73 12.43 17.71 15.12
N SER A 74 11.49 16.83 14.83
CA SER A 74 10.50 16.39 15.79
C SER A 74 11.13 15.67 16.97
N ARG A 75 10.49 15.77 18.14
CA ARG A 75 10.95 15.10 19.35
C ARG A 75 11.06 13.58 19.18
N THR A 76 10.11 12.99 18.49
CA THR A 76 10.06 11.54 18.21
C THR A 76 11.25 11.11 17.38
N MET A 77 11.60 11.86 16.32
CA MET A 77 12.73 11.53 15.46
C MET A 77 14.08 11.76 16.16
N GLN A 78 14.17 12.78 17.01
CA GLN A 78 15.35 13.01 17.86
C GLN A 78 15.52 11.88 18.88
N GLN A 79 14.44 11.41 19.51
CA GLN A 79 14.48 10.28 20.43
C GLN A 79 14.91 9.00 19.72
N ALA A 80 14.39 8.73 18.51
CA ALA A 80 14.81 7.59 17.68
C ALA A 80 16.32 7.66 17.35
N GLY A 81 16.82 8.84 16.98
CA GLY A 81 18.25 9.07 16.74
C GLY A 81 19.12 8.83 17.98
N ASN A 82 18.67 9.28 19.15
CA ASN A 82 19.36 9.06 20.43
C ASN A 82 19.36 7.56 20.81
N MET A 83 18.25 6.86 20.61
CA MET A 83 18.19 5.41 20.83
C MET A 83 19.15 4.66 19.88
N ALA A 84 19.18 5.02 18.60
CA ALA A 84 20.10 4.42 17.65
C ALA A 84 21.57 4.60 18.09
N ALA A 85 21.93 5.76 18.66
CA ALA A 85 23.27 6.02 19.19
C ALA A 85 23.60 5.20 20.45
N LEU A 86 22.59 4.76 21.21
CA LEU A 86 22.78 3.85 22.38
C LEU A 86 23.09 2.42 21.92
N PHE A 87 22.41 1.93 20.89
CA PHE A 87 22.63 0.57 20.34
C PHE A 87 23.86 0.50 19.43
N ALA A 88 24.19 1.58 18.74
CA ALA A 88 25.30 1.68 17.81
C ALA A 88 26.10 2.97 18.07
N PRO A 89 26.93 3.04 19.12
CA PRO A 89 27.66 4.25 19.50
C PRO A 89 28.56 4.80 18.39
N SER A 90 29.05 3.92 17.50
CA SER A 90 29.86 4.28 16.33
C SER A 90 29.10 5.16 15.32
N LEU A 91 27.76 5.13 15.31
CA LEU A 91 26.93 5.99 14.44
C LEU A 91 26.87 7.44 14.94
N GLY A 92 27.20 7.68 16.22
CA GLY A 92 27.22 8.99 16.84
C GLY A 92 25.82 9.58 17.15
N LEU A 93 25.78 10.65 17.95
CA LEU A 93 24.55 11.31 18.41
C LEU A 93 23.68 11.93 17.30
N ASN A 94 24.18 12.03 16.06
CA ASN A 94 23.45 12.58 14.92
C ASN A 94 23.44 11.62 13.73
N ALA A 95 23.22 10.34 14.03
CA ALA A 95 23.22 9.26 13.05
C ALA A 95 22.32 9.53 11.83
N PHE A 96 21.19 10.19 12.04
CA PHE A 96 20.20 10.52 11.00
C PHE A 96 20.27 11.96 10.48
N GLY A 97 21.33 12.72 10.82
CA GLY A 97 21.47 14.12 10.39
C GLY A 97 21.68 14.33 8.88
N TRP A 98 21.69 13.25 8.09
CA TRP A 98 21.71 13.24 6.62
C TRP A 98 20.31 13.08 6.02
N VAL A 99 19.34 12.57 6.79
CA VAL A 99 17.98 12.30 6.33
C VAL A 99 17.25 13.60 6.05
N GLY A 100 16.49 13.61 4.95
CA GLY A 100 15.69 14.74 4.52
C GLY A 100 14.26 14.71 5.07
N GLN A 101 13.35 15.20 4.28
CA GLN A 101 11.97 15.44 4.70
C GLN A 101 10.99 14.35 4.26
N TRP A 102 11.45 13.28 3.60
CA TRP A 102 10.58 12.18 3.18
C TRP A 102 11.33 10.86 3.05
N MET A 103 10.56 9.81 3.16
CA MET A 103 10.93 8.46 2.74
C MET A 103 9.80 7.84 1.90
N SER A 104 10.15 6.94 1.00
CA SER A 104 9.18 6.21 0.19
C SER A 104 9.56 4.76 0.00
N VAL A 105 8.54 3.92 -0.16
CA VAL A 105 8.68 2.51 -0.52
C VAL A 105 7.86 2.27 -1.78
N TYR A 106 8.45 1.61 -2.76
CA TYR A 106 7.72 1.25 -3.96
C TYR A 106 8.05 -0.18 -4.40
N ALA A 107 7.09 -0.80 -5.06
CA ALA A 107 7.29 -2.05 -5.77
C ALA A 107 7.02 -1.83 -7.25
N ASP A 108 7.94 -2.30 -8.11
CA ASP A 108 7.83 -2.17 -9.56
C ASP A 108 7.23 -3.41 -10.20
N GLU A 109 6.75 -3.24 -11.43
CA GLU A 109 6.37 -4.35 -12.31
C GLU A 109 7.57 -5.28 -12.53
N SER A 110 7.31 -6.57 -12.36
CA SER A 110 8.30 -7.63 -12.51
C SER A 110 7.60 -8.97 -12.78
N PRO A 111 8.22 -9.90 -13.51
CA PRO A 111 7.75 -11.29 -13.62
C PRO A 111 7.55 -11.99 -12.28
N PHE A 112 8.27 -11.55 -11.24
CA PHE A 112 8.14 -12.03 -9.86
C PHE A 112 6.67 -12.10 -9.40
N TRP A 113 5.87 -11.07 -9.67
CA TRP A 113 4.48 -11.02 -9.23
C TRP A 113 3.58 -12.04 -9.90
N ASP A 114 3.82 -12.33 -11.19
CA ASP A 114 3.09 -13.35 -11.93
C ASP A 114 3.46 -14.75 -11.45
N GLU A 115 4.74 -14.98 -11.16
CA GLU A 115 5.26 -16.25 -10.62
C GLU A 115 4.72 -16.48 -9.20
N PHE A 116 4.78 -15.48 -8.33
CA PHE A 116 4.21 -15.52 -6.99
C PHE A 116 2.70 -15.80 -7.02
N GLY A 117 1.96 -15.10 -7.90
CA GLY A 117 0.53 -15.35 -8.06
C GLY A 117 0.19 -16.77 -8.48
N LYS A 118 1.03 -17.41 -9.32
CA LYS A 118 0.87 -18.82 -9.71
C LYS A 118 1.15 -19.78 -8.55
N ALA A 119 2.19 -19.52 -7.76
CA ALA A 119 2.51 -20.32 -6.58
C ALA A 119 1.36 -20.31 -5.57
N VAL A 120 0.84 -19.13 -5.28
CA VAL A 120 -0.32 -18.96 -4.39
C VAL A 120 -1.59 -19.61 -4.96
N ALA A 121 -1.84 -19.47 -6.26
CA ALA A 121 -3.02 -20.10 -6.90
C ALA A 121 -2.96 -21.62 -6.86
N LYS A 122 -1.77 -22.21 -6.82
CA LYS A 122 -1.56 -23.66 -6.78
C LYS A 122 -1.70 -24.23 -5.36
N ASP A 123 -0.97 -23.67 -4.39
CA ASP A 123 -0.77 -24.26 -3.07
C ASP A 123 -1.19 -23.31 -1.90
N GLY A 124 -1.86 -22.18 -2.22
CA GLY A 124 -2.38 -21.25 -1.21
C GLY A 124 -1.28 -20.53 -0.43
N GLU A 125 -1.43 -20.50 0.88
CA GLU A 125 -0.50 -19.85 1.81
C GLU A 125 0.87 -20.54 1.83
N ASP A 126 0.88 -21.88 1.80
CA ASP A 126 2.12 -22.67 1.76
C ASP A 126 2.93 -22.37 0.50
N GLY A 127 2.26 -22.29 -0.68
CA GLY A 127 2.91 -21.91 -1.94
C GLY A 127 3.45 -20.48 -1.94
N ALA A 128 2.80 -19.55 -1.21
CA ALA A 128 3.30 -18.19 -1.03
C ALA A 128 4.59 -18.19 -0.19
N GLU A 129 4.60 -18.94 0.92
CA GLU A 129 5.73 -19.02 1.84
C GLU A 129 6.94 -19.66 1.16
N GLU A 130 6.78 -20.81 0.51
CA GLU A 130 7.84 -21.51 -0.24
C GLU A 130 8.42 -20.59 -1.34
N PHE A 131 7.55 -20.00 -2.17
CA PHE A 131 8.00 -19.09 -3.22
C PHE A 131 8.78 -17.88 -2.68
N MET A 132 8.29 -17.26 -1.58
CA MET A 132 8.98 -16.10 -0.98
C MET A 132 10.35 -16.50 -0.42
N LYS A 133 10.45 -17.67 0.17
CA LYS A 133 11.71 -18.20 0.71
C LYS A 133 12.77 -18.34 -0.40
N ASP A 134 12.40 -18.96 -1.51
CA ASP A 134 13.30 -19.21 -2.65
C ASP A 134 13.62 -17.95 -3.46
N ASN A 135 12.76 -16.90 -3.41
CA ASN A 135 12.84 -15.77 -4.31
C ASN A 135 12.93 -14.41 -3.62
N VAL A 136 13.21 -14.36 -2.32
CA VAL A 136 13.26 -13.10 -1.55
C VAL A 136 14.26 -12.10 -2.13
N GLY A 137 15.41 -12.56 -2.64
CA GLY A 137 16.43 -11.73 -3.31
C GLY A 137 15.96 -11.10 -4.63
N ARG A 138 14.88 -11.64 -5.23
CA ARG A 138 14.26 -11.12 -6.46
C ARG A 138 13.11 -10.15 -6.19
N LEU A 139 12.73 -9.95 -4.90
CA LEU A 139 11.61 -9.11 -4.52
C LEU A 139 11.77 -7.68 -5.07
N PRO A 140 10.90 -7.21 -5.98
CA PRO A 140 11.05 -5.93 -6.65
C PRO A 140 10.53 -4.77 -5.80
N LEU A 141 11.07 -4.65 -4.57
CA LEU A 141 10.74 -3.64 -3.58
C LEU A 141 11.96 -2.76 -3.32
N ALA A 142 11.78 -1.45 -3.28
CA ALA A 142 12.83 -0.51 -2.91
C ALA A 142 12.37 0.52 -1.88
N LEU A 143 13.29 0.86 -0.99
CA LEU A 143 13.18 1.96 -0.05
C LEU A 143 14.01 3.13 -0.58
N ASN A 144 13.42 4.30 -0.65
CA ASN A 144 14.08 5.56 -0.92
C ASN A 144 14.01 6.47 0.31
N VAL A 145 15.15 7.07 0.66
CA VAL A 145 15.24 8.06 1.73
C VAL A 145 15.89 9.32 1.17
N GLU A 146 15.25 10.47 1.35
CA GLU A 146 15.83 11.74 0.95
C GLU A 146 17.13 12.00 1.74
N ALA A 147 18.18 12.41 1.03
CA ALA A 147 19.45 12.81 1.62
C ALA A 147 19.66 14.30 1.44
N THR A 148 19.87 15.02 2.54
CA THR A 148 20.14 16.46 2.54
C THR A 148 21.63 16.78 2.64
N ASN A 149 22.42 15.84 3.18
CA ASN A 149 23.84 16.02 3.38
C ASN A 149 24.63 14.76 2.95
N PRO A 150 25.26 14.76 1.77
CA PRO A 150 25.97 13.59 1.24
C PRO A 150 27.19 13.19 2.08
N PHE A 151 27.87 14.14 2.73
CA PHE A 151 29.02 13.84 3.59
C PHE A 151 28.59 13.10 4.85
N LYS A 152 27.49 13.55 5.49
CA LYS A 152 26.94 12.85 6.64
C LYS A 152 26.38 11.47 6.25
N LEU A 153 25.75 11.33 5.07
CA LEU A 153 25.31 10.03 4.56
C LEU A 153 26.50 9.07 4.38
N THR A 154 27.59 9.54 3.76
CA THR A 154 28.80 8.70 3.59
C THR A 154 29.39 8.30 4.94
N ALA A 155 29.49 9.23 5.88
CA ALA A 155 29.98 8.94 7.23
C ALA A 155 29.07 7.93 7.96
N PHE A 156 27.74 8.07 7.84
CA PHE A 156 26.77 7.14 8.40
C PHE A 156 26.95 5.73 7.81
N LEU A 157 27.06 5.59 6.49
CA LEU A 157 27.24 4.29 5.83
C LEU A 157 28.57 3.63 6.21
N ALA A 158 29.64 4.41 6.35
CA ALA A 158 30.93 3.90 6.82
C ALA A 158 30.86 3.43 8.29
N ALA A 159 30.20 4.19 9.16
CA ALA A 159 30.01 3.83 10.55
C ALA A 159 29.10 2.61 10.71
N LEU A 160 28.03 2.51 9.88
CA LEU A 160 27.15 1.35 9.85
C LEU A 160 27.91 0.08 9.47
N ARG A 161 28.76 0.16 8.43
CA ARG A 161 29.62 -0.96 8.03
C ARG A 161 30.55 -1.36 9.16
N ALA A 162 31.26 -0.41 9.77
CA ALA A 162 32.16 -0.69 10.89
C ALA A 162 31.42 -1.32 12.08
N TRP A 163 30.22 -0.87 12.38
CA TRP A 163 29.37 -1.44 13.43
C TRP A 163 28.99 -2.88 13.15
N VAL A 164 28.55 -3.19 11.90
CA VAL A 164 28.23 -4.56 11.47
C VAL A 164 29.45 -5.46 11.57
N GLU A 165 30.61 -5.02 11.06
CA GLU A 165 31.85 -5.78 11.12
C GLU A 165 32.34 -6.02 12.57
N GLN A 166 32.03 -5.10 13.49
CA GLN A 166 32.36 -5.24 14.93
C GLN A 166 31.39 -6.16 15.67
N THR A 167 30.10 -6.12 15.35
CA THR A 167 29.05 -6.88 16.09
C THR A 167 28.83 -8.27 15.52
N ALA A 168 29.07 -8.46 14.21
CA ALA A 168 28.92 -9.71 13.50
C ALA A 168 30.10 -9.94 12.54
N PRO A 169 31.32 -10.14 13.08
CA PRO A 169 32.52 -10.25 12.26
C PRO A 169 32.48 -11.47 11.35
N GLY A 170 32.77 -11.25 10.05
CA GLY A 170 32.77 -12.32 9.05
C GLY A 170 31.42 -12.79 8.57
N MET A 171 30.31 -12.28 9.13
CA MET A 171 28.95 -12.69 8.76
C MET A 171 28.37 -11.97 7.53
N THR A 172 29.07 -10.94 7.02
CA THR A 172 28.63 -10.21 5.83
C THR A 172 29.82 -9.84 4.94
N THR A 173 29.59 -9.88 3.63
CA THR A 173 30.54 -9.43 2.61
C THR A 173 30.05 -8.16 1.95
N TRP A 174 30.90 -7.14 1.90
CA TRP A 174 30.59 -5.81 1.34
C TRP A 174 31.41 -5.60 0.08
N THR A 175 30.75 -5.54 -1.08
CA THR A 175 31.41 -5.35 -2.37
C THR A 175 30.90 -4.08 -3.06
N ASN A 176 31.87 -3.32 -3.61
CA ASN A 176 31.56 -2.12 -4.39
C ASN A 176 31.37 -2.50 -5.86
N HIS A 177 30.31 -2.01 -6.45
CA HIS A 177 29.96 -2.21 -7.84
C HIS A 177 29.72 -0.86 -8.54
N GLU A 178 29.73 -0.88 -9.85
CA GLU A 178 29.47 0.29 -10.68
C GLU A 178 28.51 -0.07 -11.83
N TYR A 179 27.49 0.77 -12.03
CA TYR A 179 26.58 0.67 -13.17
C TYR A 179 26.49 2.02 -13.88
N LYS A 180 26.88 2.09 -15.15
CA LYS A 180 26.91 3.31 -15.94
C LYS A 180 27.56 4.50 -15.22
N LYS A 181 28.73 4.28 -14.63
CA LYS A 181 29.49 5.26 -13.82
C LYS A 181 28.77 5.75 -12.55
N GLN A 182 27.85 4.96 -12.02
CA GLN A 182 27.21 5.18 -10.73
C GLN A 182 27.58 4.03 -9.79
N GLY A 183 28.21 4.36 -8.66
CA GLY A 183 28.60 3.38 -7.65
C GLY A 183 27.39 2.90 -6.83
N TYR A 184 27.39 1.63 -6.47
CA TYR A 184 26.50 1.02 -5.50
C TYR A 184 27.24 -0.08 -4.73
N VAL A 185 26.66 -0.51 -3.62
CA VAL A 185 27.24 -1.52 -2.75
C VAL A 185 26.30 -2.70 -2.66
N LYS A 186 26.84 -3.92 -2.75
CA LYS A 186 26.18 -5.18 -2.43
C LYS A 186 26.65 -5.64 -1.05
N ILE A 187 25.73 -5.99 -0.18
CA ILE A 187 25.94 -6.64 1.12
C ILE A 187 25.33 -8.03 1.01
N ALA A 188 26.13 -9.05 1.09
CA ALA A 188 25.67 -10.44 1.08
C ALA A 188 26.01 -11.13 2.40
N PRO A 189 25.20 -12.11 2.86
CA PRO A 189 25.55 -12.96 3.97
C PRO A 189 26.86 -13.72 3.69
N ALA A 190 27.58 -14.08 4.73
CA ALA A 190 28.80 -14.87 4.68
C ALA A 190 28.95 -15.65 5.98
N GLY A 191 29.89 -16.63 6.02
CA GLY A 191 30.11 -17.46 7.20
C GLY A 191 28.87 -18.20 7.66
N ASP A 192 28.70 -18.31 8.95
CA ASP A 192 27.62 -19.08 9.59
C ASP A 192 26.20 -18.62 9.16
N ILE A 193 26.00 -17.31 8.94
CA ILE A 193 24.69 -16.82 8.44
C ILE A 193 24.38 -17.37 7.05
N LEU A 194 25.38 -17.50 6.18
CA LEU A 194 25.16 -18.07 4.85
C LEU A 194 24.80 -19.54 4.93
N GLU A 195 25.50 -20.31 5.77
CA GLU A 195 25.19 -21.73 6.01
C GLU A 195 23.78 -21.91 6.56
N ASP A 196 23.39 -21.13 7.59
CA ASP A 196 22.04 -21.16 8.16
C ASP A 196 20.96 -20.85 7.13
N LEU A 197 21.17 -19.86 6.25
CA LEU A 197 20.22 -19.50 5.19
C LEU A 197 20.12 -20.58 4.10
N GLU A 198 21.22 -21.19 3.70
CA GLU A 198 21.27 -22.31 2.76
C GLU A 198 20.55 -23.54 3.32
N ASP A 199 20.75 -23.87 4.62
CA ASP A 199 20.04 -24.94 5.31
C ASP A 199 18.54 -24.70 5.39
N GLU A 200 18.13 -23.42 5.51
CA GLU A 200 16.74 -23.02 5.44
C GLU A 200 16.17 -22.95 4.01
N GLY A 201 17.00 -23.16 2.97
CA GLY A 201 16.63 -23.11 1.56
C GLY A 201 16.47 -21.70 1.00
N VAL A 202 17.08 -20.70 1.63
CA VAL A 202 17.09 -19.33 1.11
C VAL A 202 18.24 -19.16 0.13
N GLU A 203 17.94 -19.10 -1.17
CA GLU A 203 18.93 -18.88 -2.22
C GLU A 203 19.18 -17.38 -2.45
N GLU A 204 20.45 -17.01 -2.63
CA GLU A 204 20.93 -15.70 -3.12
C GLU A 204 20.26 -14.43 -2.56
N ILE A 205 20.23 -14.26 -1.23
CA ILE A 205 19.81 -12.99 -0.65
C ILE A 205 20.98 -12.00 -0.59
N ALA A 206 20.75 -10.76 -1.06
CA ALA A 206 21.71 -9.66 -0.86
C ALA A 206 20.97 -8.33 -0.75
N LEU A 207 21.53 -7.43 0.05
CA LEU A 207 21.05 -6.06 0.14
C LEU A 207 21.91 -5.17 -0.78
N TYR A 208 21.25 -4.40 -1.60
CA TYR A 208 21.90 -3.42 -2.48
C TYR A 208 21.54 -2.00 -2.06
N TYR A 209 22.53 -1.11 -2.01
CA TYR A 209 22.24 0.30 -1.80
C TYR A 209 23.06 1.20 -2.70
N ALA A 210 22.45 2.30 -3.12
CA ALA A 210 23.10 3.33 -3.94
C ALA A 210 22.89 4.71 -3.32
N PRO A 211 23.94 5.30 -2.70
CA PRO A 211 23.88 6.66 -2.19
C PRO A 211 24.05 7.68 -3.32
N SER A 212 23.43 8.83 -3.16
CA SER A 212 23.65 10.01 -4.00
C SER A 212 23.61 11.28 -3.16
N SER A 213 23.85 12.44 -3.78
CA SER A 213 23.77 13.73 -3.07
C SER A 213 22.37 14.08 -2.57
N LYS A 214 21.31 13.39 -3.04
CA LYS A 214 19.90 13.71 -2.73
C LYS A 214 19.08 12.52 -2.30
N LEU A 215 19.58 11.29 -2.45
CA LEU A 215 18.78 10.09 -2.29
C LEU A 215 19.67 8.91 -1.93
N LEU A 216 19.23 8.14 -0.94
CA LEU A 216 19.67 6.78 -0.67
C LEU A 216 18.58 5.83 -1.15
N THR A 217 18.90 4.90 -2.06
CA THR A 217 18.02 3.79 -2.43
C THR A 217 18.56 2.49 -1.85
N VAL A 218 17.68 1.69 -1.28
CA VAL A 218 17.98 0.37 -0.70
C VAL A 218 16.99 -0.64 -1.26
N THR A 219 17.47 -1.82 -1.67
CA THR A 219 16.61 -2.89 -2.20
C THR A 219 17.30 -4.24 -2.08
N LEU A 220 16.54 -5.35 -2.14
CA LEU A 220 17.08 -6.70 -2.29
C LEU A 220 17.28 -7.10 -3.76
N ASN A 221 16.77 -6.32 -4.70
CA ASN A 221 16.78 -6.63 -6.12
C ASN A 221 17.74 -5.71 -6.89
N GLU A 222 18.82 -6.28 -7.43
CA GLU A 222 19.84 -5.52 -8.15
C GLU A 222 19.29 -4.86 -9.43
N GLU A 223 18.41 -5.54 -10.16
CA GLU A 223 17.81 -5.01 -11.38
C GLU A 223 16.90 -3.82 -11.09
N LEU A 224 16.19 -3.85 -9.97
CA LEU A 224 15.40 -2.71 -9.51
C LEU A 224 16.30 -1.51 -9.16
N LEU A 225 17.45 -1.76 -8.52
CA LEU A 225 18.44 -0.71 -8.26
C LEU A 225 18.94 -0.10 -9.57
N LYS A 226 19.30 -0.92 -10.55
CA LYS A 226 19.78 -0.45 -11.86
C LYS A 226 18.76 0.41 -12.57
N ARG A 227 17.46 0.03 -12.53
CA ARG A 227 16.36 0.87 -13.05
C ARG A 227 16.28 2.23 -12.34
N SER A 228 16.42 2.25 -11.01
CA SER A 228 16.46 3.52 -10.26
C SER A 228 17.68 4.38 -10.66
N LEU A 229 18.85 3.76 -10.88
CA LEU A 229 20.05 4.45 -11.35
C LEU A 229 19.86 5.02 -12.76
N ASP A 230 19.17 4.32 -13.66
CA ASP A 230 18.83 4.81 -15.00
C ASP A 230 17.91 6.04 -14.95
N ARG A 231 16.87 6.02 -14.13
CA ARG A 231 16.01 7.21 -13.90
C ARG A 231 16.82 8.41 -13.40
N ARG A 232 17.78 8.18 -12.49
CA ARG A 232 18.69 9.24 -12.01
C ARG A 232 19.58 9.80 -13.11
N LEU A 233 20.08 8.95 -14.00
CA LEU A 233 20.89 9.40 -15.15
C LEU A 233 20.08 10.27 -16.10
N GLU A 234 18.86 9.83 -16.43
CA GLU A 234 17.98 10.59 -17.30
C GLU A 234 17.62 11.95 -16.68
N ALA A 235 17.29 11.98 -15.39
CA ALA A 235 17.04 13.25 -14.70
C ALA A 235 18.26 14.19 -14.71
N ARG A 236 19.50 13.65 -14.57
CA ARG A 236 20.73 14.46 -14.69
C ARG A 236 20.95 14.99 -16.10
N LYS A 237 20.68 14.17 -17.13
CA LYS A 237 20.77 14.55 -18.53
C LYS A 237 19.80 15.69 -18.85
N LEU A 238 18.53 15.54 -18.50
CA LEU A 238 17.51 16.57 -18.68
C LEU A 238 17.91 17.91 -18.02
N LYS A 239 18.45 17.85 -16.80
CA LYS A 239 18.94 19.07 -16.12
C LYS A 239 20.09 19.74 -16.86
N ARG A 240 21.07 18.98 -17.39
CA ARG A 240 22.17 19.53 -18.20
C ARG A 240 21.65 20.17 -19.48
N GLU A 241 20.66 19.56 -20.10
CA GLU A 241 20.03 20.08 -21.33
C GLU A 241 19.00 21.20 -21.02
N LYS A 242 18.84 21.61 -19.76
CA LYS A 242 17.85 22.60 -19.31
C LYS A 242 16.41 22.24 -19.71
N LYS A 243 16.13 20.96 -19.87
CA LYS A 243 14.79 20.45 -20.14
C LYS A 243 14.00 20.27 -18.83
N PRO A 244 12.67 20.41 -18.84
CA PRO A 244 11.85 20.14 -17.67
C PRO A 244 11.99 18.68 -17.24
N LEU A 245 12.07 18.45 -15.94
CA LEU A 245 11.99 17.09 -15.39
C LEU A 245 10.57 16.53 -15.60
N PRO A 246 10.43 15.21 -15.80
CA PRO A 246 9.14 14.57 -15.81
C PRO A 246 8.38 14.92 -14.52
N LYS A 247 7.11 15.29 -14.67
CA LYS A 247 6.24 15.46 -13.52
C LYS A 247 5.82 14.09 -13.01
N ASN A 248 5.46 14.02 -11.72
CA ASN A 248 4.89 12.83 -11.16
C ASN A 248 3.65 12.39 -11.98
N PRO A 249 3.67 11.21 -12.61
CA PRO A 249 2.54 10.72 -13.40
C PRO A 249 1.32 10.42 -12.54
N LYS A 250 1.54 10.24 -11.23
CA LYS A 250 0.52 9.91 -10.23
C LYS A 250 0.66 10.89 -9.04
N PRO A 251 0.16 12.14 -9.15
CA PRO A 251 0.33 13.14 -8.12
C PRO A 251 -0.15 12.67 -6.74
N TRP A 252 0.63 12.94 -5.70
CA TRP A 252 0.31 12.58 -4.34
C TRP A 252 -0.97 13.26 -3.87
N LEU A 253 -1.94 12.50 -3.35
CA LEU A 253 -3.18 13.05 -2.81
C LEU A 253 -3.00 13.69 -1.45
N GLY A 254 -2.12 13.13 -0.63
CA GLY A 254 -1.80 13.62 0.71
C GLY A 254 -0.53 14.46 0.74
N LYS A 255 -0.47 15.41 1.65
CA LYS A 255 0.72 16.25 1.88
C LYS A 255 1.64 15.69 2.96
N SER A 256 1.13 14.80 3.82
CA SER A 256 1.92 14.19 4.91
C SER A 256 2.24 12.73 4.61
N ALA A 257 1.31 11.98 4.00
CA ALA A 257 1.54 10.63 3.51
C ALA A 257 0.65 10.36 2.30
N SER A 258 1.09 9.52 1.40
CA SER A 258 0.29 9.10 0.25
C SER A 258 0.67 7.69 -0.22
N ILE A 259 -0.31 6.98 -0.78
CA ILE A 259 -0.08 5.70 -1.42
C ILE A 259 -0.85 5.66 -2.74
N THR A 260 -0.22 5.12 -3.75
CA THR A 260 -0.82 4.84 -5.07
C THR A 260 -0.68 3.36 -5.36
N VAL A 261 -1.76 2.73 -5.81
CA VAL A 261 -1.81 1.30 -6.17
C VAL A 261 -2.36 1.16 -7.59
N ASN A 262 -1.67 0.44 -8.46
CA ASN A 262 -2.11 0.25 -9.83
C ASN A 262 -3.00 -0.98 -10.02
N SER A 263 -3.58 -1.12 -11.22
CA SER A 263 -4.55 -2.17 -11.54
C SER A 263 -3.98 -3.59 -11.48
N LYS A 264 -2.69 -3.79 -11.74
CA LYS A 264 -2.08 -5.13 -11.67
C LYS A 264 -2.06 -5.63 -10.23
N LEU A 265 -1.60 -4.78 -9.30
CA LEU A 265 -1.61 -5.13 -7.88
C LEU A 265 -3.03 -5.24 -7.32
N ILE A 266 -3.96 -4.37 -7.77
CA ILE A 266 -5.39 -4.49 -7.43
C ILE A 266 -5.93 -5.87 -7.87
N SER A 267 -5.62 -6.29 -9.09
CA SER A 267 -6.06 -7.60 -9.61
C SER A 267 -5.43 -8.77 -8.85
N PHE A 268 -4.20 -8.62 -8.40
CA PHE A 268 -3.51 -9.59 -7.57
C PHE A 268 -4.23 -9.78 -6.23
N PHE A 269 -4.48 -8.71 -5.49
CA PHE A 269 -5.24 -8.76 -4.23
C PHE A 269 -6.67 -9.29 -4.42
N ASP A 270 -7.28 -9.04 -5.56
CA ASP A 270 -8.61 -9.56 -5.89
C ASP A 270 -8.61 -11.10 -5.96
N VAL A 271 -7.55 -11.72 -6.45
CA VAL A 271 -7.42 -13.19 -6.46
C VAL A 271 -7.37 -13.75 -5.04
N PHE A 272 -6.59 -13.15 -4.15
CA PHE A 272 -6.47 -13.61 -2.75
C PHE A 272 -7.75 -13.40 -1.93
N SER A 273 -8.44 -12.32 -2.16
CA SER A 273 -9.66 -12.00 -1.40
C SER A 273 -10.92 -12.67 -1.95
N ARG A 274 -10.83 -13.36 -3.09
CA ARG A 274 -11.96 -13.86 -3.88
C ARG A 274 -12.86 -14.82 -3.10
N ASP A 275 -12.29 -15.78 -2.39
CA ASP A 275 -13.04 -16.79 -1.67
C ASP A 275 -13.76 -16.18 -0.47
N GLU A 276 -13.08 -15.35 0.30
CA GLU A 276 -13.67 -14.67 1.44
C GLU A 276 -14.74 -13.67 1.01
N MET A 277 -14.49 -12.91 -0.04
CA MET A 277 -15.49 -12.00 -0.64
C MET A 277 -16.72 -12.76 -1.15
N THR A 278 -16.50 -13.93 -1.78
CA THR A 278 -17.60 -14.79 -2.24
C THR A 278 -18.47 -15.27 -1.07
N LYS A 279 -17.85 -15.70 0.04
CA LYS A 279 -18.55 -16.08 1.27
C LYS A 279 -19.33 -14.89 1.85
N GLN A 280 -18.74 -13.71 1.94
CA GLN A 280 -19.41 -12.51 2.44
C GLN A 280 -20.57 -12.08 1.55
N PHE A 281 -20.42 -12.09 0.24
CA PHE A 281 -21.47 -11.75 -0.71
C PHE A 281 -22.64 -12.74 -0.66
N ARG A 282 -22.33 -14.04 -0.55
CA ARG A 282 -23.34 -15.07 -0.35
C ARG A 282 -24.13 -14.83 0.94
N ARG A 283 -23.44 -14.57 2.04
CA ARG A 283 -24.07 -14.26 3.34
C ARG A 283 -24.97 -13.02 3.25
N ARG A 284 -24.48 -11.94 2.63
CA ARG A 284 -25.28 -10.71 2.44
C ARG A 284 -26.49 -10.95 1.52
N SER A 285 -26.32 -11.74 0.46
CA SER A 285 -27.43 -12.11 -0.42
C SER A 285 -28.49 -12.92 0.33
N TRP A 286 -28.09 -13.90 1.11
CA TRP A 286 -29.00 -14.73 1.89
C TRP A 286 -29.70 -13.96 3.02
N ASN A 287 -29.11 -12.92 3.58
CA ASN A 287 -29.76 -12.05 4.56
C ASN A 287 -31.01 -11.31 4.01
N ASN A 288 -31.12 -11.19 2.70
CA ASN A 288 -32.29 -10.59 2.07
C ASN A 288 -33.48 -11.59 1.95
N LEU A 289 -33.19 -12.89 1.95
CA LEU A 289 -34.20 -13.92 1.69
C LEU A 289 -35.33 -13.96 2.76
N PRO A 290 -35.05 -13.87 4.05
CA PRO A 290 -36.10 -13.83 5.06
C PRO A 290 -37.11 -12.68 4.85
N ILE A 291 -36.58 -11.51 4.44
CA ILE A 291 -37.39 -10.33 4.17
C ILE A 291 -38.34 -10.59 2.97
N LEU A 292 -37.80 -11.13 1.87
CA LEU A 292 -38.55 -11.44 0.67
C LEU A 292 -39.57 -12.55 0.93
N ASN A 293 -39.22 -13.58 1.71
CA ASN A 293 -40.08 -14.67 2.10
C ASN A 293 -41.26 -14.16 2.95
N GLU A 294 -41.00 -13.23 3.88
CA GLU A 294 -42.07 -12.60 4.69
C GLU A 294 -43.10 -11.90 3.80
N TRP A 295 -42.67 -11.13 2.82
CA TRP A 295 -43.60 -10.46 1.89
C TRP A 295 -44.37 -11.44 1.04
N LYS A 296 -43.77 -12.53 0.58
CA LYS A 296 -44.46 -13.54 -0.26
C LYS A 296 -45.39 -14.42 0.55
N LEU A 297 -44.90 -15.03 1.62
CA LEU A 297 -45.63 -16.08 2.33
C LEU A 297 -46.72 -15.52 3.29
N ASN A 298 -46.36 -14.48 4.04
CA ASN A 298 -47.25 -13.97 5.08
C ASN A 298 -48.13 -12.81 4.59
N LEU A 299 -47.66 -12.02 3.65
CA LEU A 299 -48.42 -10.89 3.12
C LEU A 299 -48.94 -11.10 1.68
N GLY A 300 -48.71 -12.27 1.09
CA GLY A 300 -49.23 -12.67 -0.21
C GLY A 300 -48.79 -11.76 -1.37
N LYS A 301 -47.60 -11.18 -1.29
CA LYS A 301 -47.11 -10.28 -2.33
C LYS A 301 -46.38 -11.06 -3.42
N ASP A 302 -46.91 -11.11 -4.62
CA ASP A 302 -46.35 -11.85 -5.74
C ASP A 302 -44.98 -11.27 -6.14
N ASP A 303 -44.84 -9.95 -6.20
CA ASP A 303 -43.57 -9.27 -6.38
C ASP A 303 -43.10 -8.67 -5.04
N ALA A 304 -42.44 -9.52 -4.25
CA ALA A 304 -41.92 -9.14 -2.94
C ALA A 304 -40.83 -8.03 -3.04
N LEU A 305 -40.04 -8.03 -4.11
CA LEU A 305 -38.98 -7.05 -4.32
C LEU A 305 -39.55 -5.66 -4.60
N ALA A 306 -40.46 -5.56 -5.55
CA ALA A 306 -41.14 -4.29 -5.86
C ALA A 306 -41.93 -3.77 -4.66
N TYR A 307 -42.61 -4.66 -3.93
CA TYR A 307 -43.35 -4.30 -2.72
C TYR A 307 -42.41 -3.73 -1.64
N HIS A 308 -41.28 -4.39 -1.38
CA HIS A 308 -40.28 -3.91 -0.42
C HIS A 308 -39.77 -2.53 -0.80
N THR A 309 -39.36 -2.37 -2.06
CA THR A 309 -38.85 -1.10 -2.58
C THR A 309 -39.87 0.04 -2.45
N LYS A 310 -41.13 -0.24 -2.76
CA LYS A 310 -42.23 0.74 -2.64
C LYS A 310 -42.49 1.13 -1.19
N THR A 311 -42.40 0.17 -0.26
CA THR A 311 -42.80 0.37 1.15
C THR A 311 -41.66 1.02 1.95
N TRP A 312 -40.45 0.58 1.74
CA TRP A 312 -39.29 1.01 2.54
C TRP A 312 -38.33 1.95 1.79
N HIS A 313 -38.55 2.21 0.51
CA HIS A 313 -37.67 2.98 -0.36
C HIS A 313 -36.21 2.43 -0.38
N VAL A 314 -36.07 1.12 -0.15
CA VAL A 314 -34.80 0.39 -0.14
C VAL A 314 -34.85 -0.72 -1.17
N LEU A 315 -33.86 -0.78 -2.03
CA LEU A 315 -33.69 -1.84 -3.03
C LEU A 315 -32.83 -2.97 -2.43
N LEU A 316 -33.40 -4.18 -2.34
CA LEU A 316 -32.66 -5.38 -1.96
C LEU A 316 -31.88 -5.90 -3.17
N ILE A 317 -30.56 -5.76 -3.14
CA ILE A 317 -29.65 -6.15 -4.24
C ILE A 317 -28.88 -7.40 -3.84
N CYS A 318 -28.76 -8.35 -4.76
CA CYS A 318 -27.80 -9.45 -4.63
C CYS A 318 -26.39 -8.92 -4.90
N PRO A 319 -25.45 -8.97 -3.92
CA PRO A 319 -24.10 -8.45 -4.11
C PRO A 319 -23.30 -9.14 -5.24
N GLY A 320 -23.70 -10.36 -5.62
CA GLY A 320 -23.11 -11.09 -6.75
C GLY A 320 -23.65 -10.68 -8.12
N GLY A 321 -24.51 -9.65 -8.20
CA GLY A 321 -25.11 -9.19 -9.47
C GLY A 321 -26.22 -10.09 -10.00
N GLY A 322 -26.74 -11.01 -9.18
CA GLY A 322 -27.86 -11.86 -9.54
C GLY A 322 -29.23 -11.27 -9.15
N GLU A 323 -30.28 -11.91 -9.58
CA GLU A 323 -31.66 -11.59 -9.24
C GLU A 323 -32.18 -12.51 -8.11
N TYR A 324 -33.25 -12.09 -7.43
CA TYR A 324 -33.96 -12.92 -6.50
C TYR A 324 -35.20 -13.51 -7.21
N VAL A 325 -35.28 -14.85 -7.23
CA VAL A 325 -36.37 -15.59 -7.85
C VAL A 325 -37.01 -16.50 -6.84
N TRP A 326 -38.34 -16.75 -7.00
CA TRP A 326 -39.05 -17.67 -6.14
C TRP A 326 -38.71 -19.12 -6.53
N ASN A 327 -38.39 -19.96 -5.55
CA ASN A 327 -38.15 -21.37 -5.72
C ASN A 327 -39.32 -22.18 -5.16
N GLU A 328 -40.17 -22.69 -6.06
CA GLU A 328 -41.38 -23.45 -5.70
C GLU A 328 -41.06 -24.72 -4.91
N LYS A 329 -39.95 -25.39 -5.20
CA LYS A 329 -39.61 -26.65 -4.54
C LYS A 329 -39.27 -26.46 -3.07
N PHE A 330 -38.58 -25.39 -2.75
CA PHE A 330 -38.11 -25.09 -1.39
C PHE A 330 -38.99 -24.02 -0.69
N GLN A 331 -40.02 -23.49 -1.38
CA GLN A 331 -40.90 -22.46 -0.87
C GLN A 331 -40.14 -21.27 -0.25
N THR A 332 -39.13 -20.77 -0.99
CA THR A 332 -38.28 -19.68 -0.56
C THR A 332 -37.79 -18.87 -1.76
N TYR A 333 -37.51 -17.59 -1.55
CA TYR A 333 -36.68 -16.86 -2.53
C TYR A 333 -35.26 -17.42 -2.56
N GLU A 334 -34.63 -17.39 -3.72
CA GLU A 334 -33.21 -17.70 -3.90
C GLU A 334 -32.51 -16.67 -4.79
N SER A 335 -31.24 -16.49 -4.59
CA SER A 335 -30.38 -15.75 -5.54
C SER A 335 -30.05 -16.61 -6.73
N THR A 336 -30.16 -16.08 -7.93
CA THR A 336 -29.71 -16.78 -9.16
C THR A 336 -28.22 -17.13 -9.14
N VAL A 337 -27.41 -16.37 -8.34
CA VAL A 337 -25.95 -16.55 -8.22
C VAL A 337 -25.58 -17.41 -7.01
N PHE A 338 -26.19 -17.19 -5.84
CA PHE A 338 -25.79 -17.86 -4.59
C PHE A 338 -26.77 -18.92 -4.09
N GLY A 339 -27.94 -19.08 -4.77
CA GLY A 339 -28.98 -19.98 -4.30
C GLY A 339 -29.59 -19.53 -2.97
N HIS A 340 -29.90 -20.50 -2.12
CA HIS A 340 -30.42 -20.32 -0.76
C HIS A 340 -29.70 -21.26 0.22
N PRO A 341 -29.84 -21.12 1.55
CA PRO A 341 -29.10 -21.95 2.53
C PRO A 341 -29.27 -23.46 2.36
N GLY A 342 -30.45 -23.94 1.95
CA GLY A 342 -30.70 -25.36 1.70
C GLY A 342 -30.31 -25.86 0.29
N GLY A 343 -29.85 -24.95 -0.59
CA GLY A 343 -29.41 -25.23 -1.96
C GLY A 343 -28.38 -24.19 -2.41
N PRO A 344 -27.16 -24.18 -1.82
CA PRO A 344 -26.15 -23.18 -2.15
C PRO A 344 -25.64 -23.34 -3.57
N LYS A 345 -25.47 -22.21 -4.26
CA LYS A 345 -24.84 -22.13 -5.59
C LYS A 345 -23.47 -21.45 -5.47
N THR A 346 -22.52 -21.88 -6.29
CA THR A 346 -21.23 -21.23 -6.41
C THR A 346 -21.21 -20.42 -7.70
N PRO A 347 -20.89 -19.11 -7.65
CA PRO A 347 -20.84 -18.28 -8.84
C PRO A 347 -19.74 -18.75 -9.79
N LYS A 348 -20.04 -18.86 -11.09
CA LYS A 348 -19.05 -19.19 -12.13
C LYS A 348 -17.96 -18.13 -12.22
N ASN A 349 -18.34 -16.87 -12.02
CA ASN A 349 -17.43 -15.73 -11.96
C ASN A 349 -17.64 -15.06 -10.62
N PRO A 350 -16.74 -15.27 -9.64
CA PRO A 350 -16.85 -14.57 -8.36
C PRO A 350 -16.80 -13.06 -8.59
N ALA A 351 -17.67 -12.35 -7.88
CA ALA A 351 -17.71 -10.90 -7.97
C ALA A 351 -16.43 -10.28 -7.43
N SER A 352 -15.86 -9.40 -8.20
CA SER A 352 -14.70 -8.61 -7.83
C SER A 352 -15.12 -7.15 -7.64
N LEU A 353 -14.95 -6.60 -6.44
CA LEU A 353 -15.19 -5.18 -6.18
C LEU A 353 -14.16 -4.29 -6.86
N LEU A 354 -12.97 -4.81 -7.08
CA LEU A 354 -11.81 -4.04 -7.51
C LEU A 354 -11.54 -4.10 -9.02
N LYS A 355 -12.10 -5.07 -9.73
CA LYS A 355 -11.88 -5.31 -11.17
C LYS A 355 -12.19 -4.09 -12.06
N GLY A 356 -13.12 -3.23 -11.63
CA GLY A 356 -13.51 -2.00 -12.33
C GLY A 356 -12.53 -0.84 -12.21
N PHE A 357 -11.51 -0.96 -11.38
CA PHE A 357 -10.58 0.13 -11.12
C PHE A 357 -9.22 -0.11 -11.78
N LYS A 358 -8.63 0.96 -12.31
CA LYS A 358 -7.28 0.97 -12.89
C LYS A 358 -6.23 1.47 -11.91
N ARG A 359 -6.63 2.25 -10.90
CA ARG A 359 -5.75 2.84 -9.89
C ARG A 359 -6.53 3.22 -8.64
N LEU A 360 -5.91 3.04 -7.49
CA LEU A 360 -6.37 3.55 -6.20
C LEU A 360 -5.31 4.49 -5.65
N ASP A 361 -5.72 5.68 -5.26
CA ASP A 361 -4.87 6.64 -4.60
C ASP A 361 -5.46 6.96 -3.22
N PHE A 362 -4.60 7.02 -2.21
CA PHE A 362 -4.97 7.45 -0.88
C PHE A 362 -3.95 8.43 -0.33
N GLY A 363 -4.40 9.44 0.38
CA GLY A 363 -3.54 10.47 0.94
C GLY A 363 -4.03 10.96 2.29
N LEU A 364 -3.07 11.23 3.16
CA LEU A 364 -3.27 11.84 4.47
C LEU A 364 -2.56 13.19 4.53
N THR A 365 -3.21 14.16 5.13
CA THR A 365 -2.64 15.47 5.42
C THR A 365 -2.94 15.82 6.87
N PHE A 366 -1.88 15.96 7.66
CA PHE A 366 -1.98 16.43 9.04
C PHE A 366 -1.90 17.94 9.06
N GLU A 367 -2.86 18.60 9.68
CA GLU A 367 -2.94 20.04 9.89
C GLU A 367 -3.08 20.34 11.39
N HIS A 368 -2.81 21.57 11.80
CA HIS A 368 -2.90 21.92 13.22
C HIS A 368 -4.27 21.67 13.84
N ASP A 369 -5.31 21.80 13.04
CA ASP A 369 -6.72 21.72 13.42
C ASP A 369 -7.39 20.40 13.03
N GLY A 370 -6.66 19.48 12.37
CA GLY A 370 -7.24 18.21 12.03
C GLY A 370 -6.54 17.38 10.96
N LEU A 371 -7.09 16.20 10.77
CA LEU A 371 -6.67 15.23 9.76
C LEU A 371 -7.57 15.34 8.53
N ARG A 372 -6.96 15.40 7.36
CA ARG A 372 -7.66 15.21 6.07
C ARG A 372 -7.20 13.92 5.41
N ALA A 373 -8.14 13.04 5.16
CA ALA A 373 -7.94 11.82 4.38
C ALA A 373 -8.63 11.97 3.02
N LYS A 374 -7.91 11.65 1.94
CA LYS A 374 -8.44 11.63 0.58
C LYS A 374 -8.24 10.26 -0.02
N GLY A 375 -9.29 9.72 -0.65
CA GLY A 375 -9.22 8.50 -1.42
C GLY A 375 -9.79 8.72 -2.81
N THR A 376 -9.14 8.19 -3.85
CA THR A 376 -9.66 8.20 -5.21
C THR A 376 -9.49 6.84 -5.86
N ALA A 377 -10.58 6.29 -6.34
CA ALA A 377 -10.61 5.05 -7.13
C ALA A 377 -10.91 5.41 -8.60
N TRP A 378 -9.93 5.22 -9.47
CA TRP A 378 -10.04 5.52 -10.90
C TRP A 378 -10.62 4.35 -11.65
N LYS A 379 -11.74 4.55 -12.33
CA LYS A 379 -12.43 3.51 -13.09
C LYS A 379 -11.69 3.16 -14.39
N ARG A 380 -11.81 1.91 -14.83
CA ARG A 380 -11.52 1.52 -16.21
C ARG A 380 -12.67 1.97 -17.09
N LEU A 381 -12.39 2.88 -18.00
CA LEU A 381 -13.40 3.25 -18.99
C LEU A 381 -13.53 2.14 -20.06
N PRO A 382 -14.76 1.82 -20.52
CA PRO A 382 -15.01 0.68 -21.42
C PRO A 382 -14.30 0.76 -22.79
N ASN A 383 -13.80 1.93 -23.19
CA ASN A 383 -13.26 2.20 -24.54
C ASN A 383 -11.76 2.52 -24.58
N ALA A 384 -11.00 2.19 -23.56
CA ALA A 384 -9.54 2.21 -23.70
C ALA A 384 -9.10 0.83 -24.22
N SER A 385 -9.38 0.56 -25.51
CA SER A 385 -8.72 -0.52 -26.25
C SER A 385 -7.25 -0.14 -26.43
N ASN A 386 -6.38 -0.91 -25.86
CA ASN A 386 -5.07 -1.26 -26.39
C ASN A 386 -4.95 -2.75 -26.40
#